data_a8185900b6a438d025f2f60f960ad36a
#
_entry.id   a8185900b6a438d025f2f60f960ad36a
#
_cell.length_a   1.000
_cell.length_b   1.000
_cell.length_c   1.000
_cell.angle_alpha   90.00
_cell.angle_beta   90.00
_cell.angle_gamma   90.00
#
_symmetry.space_group_name_H-M   'P 1'
#
loop_
_entity.id
_entity.type
_entity.pdbx_description
1 polymer ?
#
loop_
_entity_poly.entity_id
_entity_poly.type
_entity_poly.pdbx_seq_one_letter_code
_entity_poly.pdbx_strand_id
1 'polypeptide(L)'
;MSKKKITIIDYGMGNIASLKNAFTYLGAEVVVTDDPEKIKNSNYVILPGVGSFKRAMEQIKRRNIDDAIIETAKKGNYIFGICLGMQLMGASSTEDSYTKGIGLIDNEVIRFS
;
A
#
# COMPACT_ATOMS: atom_id res chain seq x y z
N MET A 1 24.77 -0.33 -14.05
CA MET A 1 24.04 -0.26 -12.76
C MET A 1 22.69 -0.99 -12.89
N SER A 2 22.39 -1.81 -11.90
CA SER A 2 21.10 -2.46 -11.87
C SER A 2 20.01 -1.46 -11.47
N LYS A 3 18.85 -1.57 -12.10
CA LYS A 3 17.68 -0.75 -11.75
C LYS A 3 17.09 -1.28 -10.44
N LYS A 4 16.58 -0.37 -9.62
CA LYS A 4 15.80 -0.76 -8.44
C LYS A 4 14.45 -1.28 -8.90
N LYS A 5 14.05 -2.40 -8.32
CA LYS A 5 12.75 -2.99 -8.61
C LYS A 5 11.75 -2.51 -7.57
N ILE A 6 10.69 -1.87 -8.04
CA ILE A 6 9.63 -1.33 -7.19
C ILE A 6 8.34 -2.07 -7.49
N THR A 7 7.68 -2.56 -6.45
CA THR A 7 6.40 -3.24 -6.56
C THR A 7 5.28 -2.29 -6.14
N ILE A 8 4.35 -2.02 -7.04
CA ILE A 8 3.16 -1.23 -6.77
C ILE A 8 2.00 -2.19 -6.54
N ILE A 9 1.34 -2.05 -5.39
CA ILE A 9 0.19 -2.88 -5.07
C ILE A 9 -1.05 -2.31 -5.76
N ASP A 10 -1.66 -3.13 -6.63
CA ASP A 10 -2.91 -2.79 -7.31
C ASP A 10 -4.04 -3.61 -6.68
N TYR A 11 -4.81 -2.98 -5.81
CA TYR A 11 -5.95 -3.62 -5.16
C TYR A 11 -7.29 -3.01 -5.61
N GLY A 12 -7.27 -2.34 -6.77
CA GLY A 12 -8.46 -1.73 -7.36
C GLY A 12 -8.69 -0.28 -6.97
N MET A 13 -7.84 0.32 -6.16
CA MET A 13 -7.97 1.71 -5.71
C MET A 13 -6.62 2.43 -5.81
N GLY A 14 -6.59 3.51 -6.55
CA GLY A 14 -5.40 4.31 -6.76
C GLY A 14 -5.15 4.59 -8.23
N ASN A 15 -4.28 5.55 -8.50
CA ASN A 15 -3.90 5.91 -9.88
C ASN A 15 -2.61 5.16 -10.26
N ILE A 16 -2.77 3.90 -10.59
CA ILE A 16 -1.66 2.99 -10.83
C ILE A 16 -0.84 3.38 -12.05
N ALA A 17 -1.51 3.78 -13.13
CA ALA A 17 -0.83 4.13 -14.38
C ALA A 17 0.11 5.32 -14.18
N SER A 18 -0.34 6.35 -13.47
CA SER A 18 0.48 7.53 -13.17
C SER A 18 1.69 7.18 -12.31
N LEU A 19 1.50 6.35 -11.28
CA LEU A 19 2.59 5.91 -10.42
C LEU A 19 3.61 5.08 -11.19
N LYS A 20 3.13 4.13 -11.99
CA LYS A 20 4.00 3.29 -12.82
C LYS A 20 4.84 4.14 -13.77
N ASN A 21 4.22 5.10 -14.43
CA ASN A 21 4.91 5.99 -15.35
C ASN A 21 5.95 6.85 -14.65
N ALA A 22 5.61 7.39 -13.47
CA ALA A 22 6.53 8.23 -12.71
C ALA A 22 7.78 7.45 -12.27
N PHE A 23 7.61 6.27 -11.70
CA PHE A 23 8.75 5.47 -11.25
C PHE A 23 9.57 4.93 -12.42
N THR A 24 8.93 4.57 -13.52
CA THR A 24 9.63 4.15 -14.73
C THR A 24 10.48 5.30 -15.28
N TYR A 25 9.93 6.50 -15.30
CA TYR A 25 10.65 7.69 -15.73
C TYR A 25 11.89 7.94 -14.89
N LEU A 26 11.81 7.67 -13.58
CA LEU A 26 12.94 7.83 -12.65
C LEU A 26 13.95 6.69 -12.73
N GLY A 27 13.76 5.75 -13.64
CA GLY A 27 14.73 4.67 -13.89
C GLY A 27 14.47 3.38 -13.11
N ALA A 28 13.32 3.24 -12.46
CA ALA A 28 13.00 2.01 -11.74
C ALA A 28 12.40 0.95 -12.67
N GLU A 29 12.61 -0.31 -12.30
CA GLU A 29 11.86 -1.43 -12.87
C GLU A 29 10.58 -1.59 -12.03
N VAL A 30 9.42 -1.47 -12.66
CA VAL A 30 8.14 -1.44 -11.95
C VAL A 30 7.36 -2.73 -12.19
N VAL A 31 6.93 -3.35 -11.08
CA VAL A 31 6.02 -4.49 -11.09
C VAL A 31 4.71 -4.04 -10.45
N VAL A 32 3.59 -4.31 -11.12
CA VAL A 32 2.25 -4.01 -10.59
C VAL A 32 1.57 -5.33 -10.28
N THR A 33 1.13 -5.51 -9.04
CA THR A 33 0.56 -6.80 -8.63
C THR A 33 -0.38 -6.67 -7.43
N ASP A 34 -1.33 -7.59 -7.30
CA ASP A 34 -2.10 -7.80 -6.08
C ASP A 34 -1.78 -9.16 -5.44
N ASP A 35 -0.79 -9.87 -5.96
CA ASP A 35 -0.42 -11.20 -5.48
C ASP A 35 0.38 -11.09 -4.18
N PRO A 36 -0.13 -11.60 -3.05
CA PRO A 36 0.57 -11.54 -1.77
C PRO A 36 1.99 -12.12 -1.80
N GLU A 37 2.21 -13.18 -2.56
CA GLU A 37 3.53 -13.80 -2.64
C GLU A 37 4.56 -12.89 -3.31
N LYS A 38 4.15 -12.18 -4.36
CA LYS A 38 5.02 -11.21 -5.03
C LYS A 38 5.32 -10.03 -4.12
N ILE A 39 4.32 -9.59 -3.35
CA ILE A 39 4.51 -8.50 -2.39
C ILE A 39 5.50 -8.91 -1.30
N LYS A 40 5.37 -10.10 -0.74
CA LYS A 40 6.26 -10.61 0.31
C LYS A 40 7.72 -10.69 -0.13
N ASN A 41 7.95 -10.92 -1.40
CA ASN A 41 9.29 -11.06 -1.96
C ASN A 41 9.87 -9.77 -2.52
N SER A 42 9.21 -8.63 -2.28
CA SER A 42 9.62 -7.32 -2.78
C SER A 42 10.41 -6.57 -1.74
N ASN A 43 11.46 -5.85 -2.17
CA ASN A 43 12.28 -5.01 -1.30
C ASN A 43 11.71 -3.60 -1.14
N TYR A 44 11.05 -3.11 -2.18
CA TYR A 44 10.46 -1.77 -2.20
C TYR A 44 9.00 -1.91 -2.64
N VAL A 45 8.08 -1.58 -1.75
CA VAL A 45 6.64 -1.73 -1.99
C VAL A 45 5.96 -0.37 -1.87
N ILE A 46 5.12 -0.06 -2.84
CA ILE A 46 4.30 1.15 -2.84
C ILE A 46 2.85 0.73 -2.60
N LEU A 47 2.25 1.31 -1.56
CA LEU A 47 0.84 1.13 -1.26
C LEU A 47 0.10 2.42 -1.62
N PRO A 48 -0.50 2.49 -2.82
CA PRO A 48 -1.28 3.66 -3.20
C PRO A 48 -2.69 3.57 -2.67
N GLY A 49 -3.43 4.65 -2.77
CA GLY A 49 -4.85 4.63 -2.46
C GLY A 49 -5.47 5.99 -2.64
N VAL A 50 -6.71 6.00 -3.12
CA VAL A 50 -7.56 7.17 -3.18
C VAL A 50 -8.96 6.75 -2.78
N GLY A 51 -9.73 7.68 -2.23
CA GLY A 51 -11.12 7.41 -1.87
C GLY A 51 -11.29 6.94 -0.43
N SER A 52 -12.22 6.02 -0.20
CA SER A 52 -12.64 5.61 1.12
C SER A 52 -11.66 4.65 1.78
N PHE A 53 -11.24 4.97 3.00
CA PHE A 53 -10.42 4.10 3.84
C PHE A 53 -11.08 2.74 4.05
N LYS A 54 -12.37 2.74 4.34
CA LYS A 54 -13.13 1.51 4.59
C LYS A 54 -13.12 0.58 3.38
N ARG A 55 -13.41 1.13 2.19
CA ARG A 55 -13.42 0.35 0.96
C ARG A 55 -12.03 -0.20 0.63
N ALA A 56 -11.02 0.62 0.82
CA ALA A 56 -9.64 0.19 0.58
C ALA A 56 -9.27 -0.98 1.49
N MET A 57 -9.59 -0.90 2.78
CA MET A 57 -9.30 -1.99 3.71
C MET A 57 -10.07 -3.27 3.39
N GLU A 58 -11.30 -3.15 2.91
CA GLU A 58 -12.08 -4.31 2.46
C GLU A 58 -11.37 -5.03 1.31
N GLN A 59 -10.88 -4.29 0.33
CA GLN A 59 -10.17 -4.86 -0.82
C GLN A 59 -8.82 -5.47 -0.43
N ILE A 60 -8.10 -4.81 0.48
CA ILE A 60 -6.81 -5.28 0.96
C ILE A 60 -6.97 -6.59 1.73
N LYS A 61 -7.91 -6.66 2.65
CA LYS A 61 -8.17 -7.86 3.45
C LYS A 61 -8.67 -9.01 2.60
N ARG A 62 -9.55 -8.72 1.66
CA ARG A 62 -10.11 -9.72 0.75
C ARG A 62 -9.03 -10.44 -0.07
N ARG A 63 -7.95 -9.74 -0.37
CA ARG A 63 -6.84 -10.28 -1.16
C ARG A 63 -5.66 -10.75 -0.33
N ASN A 64 -5.76 -10.70 1.01
CA ASN A 64 -4.68 -11.03 1.95
C ASN A 64 -3.44 -10.16 1.76
N ILE A 65 -3.62 -8.95 1.26
CA ILE A 65 -2.53 -8.00 1.04
C ILE A 65 -2.02 -7.45 2.38
N ASP A 66 -2.88 -7.30 3.38
CA ASP A 66 -2.50 -6.83 4.71
C ASP A 66 -1.43 -7.73 5.34
N ASP A 67 -1.64 -9.05 5.31
CA ASP A 67 -0.65 -9.99 5.82
C ASP A 67 0.66 -9.93 5.04
N ALA A 68 0.58 -9.77 3.72
CA ALA A 68 1.76 -9.65 2.87
C ALA A 68 2.58 -8.40 3.21
N ILE A 69 1.91 -7.27 3.44
CA ILE A 69 2.56 -6.02 3.82
C ILE A 69 3.26 -6.17 5.18
N ILE A 70 2.60 -6.77 6.15
CA ILE A 70 3.16 -6.99 7.48
C ILE A 70 4.41 -7.88 7.39
N GLU A 71 4.35 -8.97 6.63
CA GLU A 71 5.49 -9.85 6.41
C GLU A 71 6.66 -9.12 5.74
N THR A 72 6.37 -8.30 4.74
CA THR A 72 7.38 -7.50 4.04
C THR A 72 8.08 -6.55 5.01
N ALA A 73 7.32 -5.88 5.87
CA ALA A 73 7.86 -4.97 6.89
C ALA A 73 8.71 -5.71 7.91
N LYS A 74 8.29 -6.89 8.36
CA LYS A 74 9.05 -7.71 9.31
C LYS A 74 10.40 -8.15 8.77
N LYS A 75 10.50 -8.33 7.47
CA LYS A 75 11.77 -8.67 6.80
C LYS A 75 12.69 -7.48 6.67
N GLY A 76 12.26 -6.28 7.09
CA GLY A 76 13.07 -5.07 6.99
C GLY A 76 13.02 -4.38 5.62
N ASN A 77 12.11 -4.76 4.76
CA ASN A 77 11.93 -4.15 3.46
C ASN A 77 11.12 -2.85 3.56
N TYR A 78 11.23 -2.00 2.55
CA TYR A 78 10.64 -0.67 2.57
C TYR A 78 9.22 -0.69 2.02
N ILE A 79 8.31 0.00 2.74
CA ILE A 79 6.94 0.18 2.31
C ILE A 79 6.63 1.68 2.36
N PHE A 80 6.13 2.21 1.24
CA PHE A 80 5.74 3.61 1.12
C PHE A 80 4.24 3.70 0.87
N GLY A 81 3.52 4.36 1.79
CA GLY A 81 2.12 4.70 1.59
C GLY A 81 2.00 6.04 0.89
N ILE A 82 1.21 6.10 -0.17
CA ILE A 82 0.98 7.31 -0.95
C ILE A 82 -0.51 7.66 -0.88
N CYS A 83 -0.81 8.90 -0.54
CA CYS A 83 -2.18 9.37 -0.38
C CYS A 83 -2.91 8.54 0.68
N LEU A 84 -4.05 7.93 0.34
CA LEU A 84 -4.78 7.06 1.25
C LEU A 84 -3.93 5.89 1.76
N GLY A 85 -2.93 5.44 0.99
CA GLY A 85 -2.03 4.36 1.38
C GLY A 85 -1.30 4.62 2.68
N MET A 86 -0.90 5.87 2.94
CA MET A 86 -0.26 6.25 4.20
C MET A 86 -1.22 6.03 5.38
N GLN A 87 -2.49 6.38 5.20
CA GLN A 87 -3.51 6.20 6.23
C GLN A 87 -3.81 4.72 6.49
N LEU A 88 -3.80 3.92 5.42
CA LEU A 88 -4.07 2.48 5.53
C LEU A 88 -3.05 1.73 6.38
N MET A 89 -1.84 2.24 6.46
CA MET A 89 -0.80 1.63 7.29
C MET A 89 -1.01 1.92 8.79
N GLY A 90 -1.89 2.85 9.12
CA GLY A 90 -2.22 3.17 10.50
C GLY A 90 -3.11 2.11 11.15
N ALA A 91 -3.39 2.31 12.44
CA ALA A 91 -4.16 1.34 13.23
C ALA A 91 -5.67 1.40 12.94
N SER A 92 -6.21 2.57 12.67
CA SER A 92 -7.66 2.75 12.47
C SER A 92 -7.99 4.08 11.80
N SER A 93 -9.25 4.22 11.37
CA SER A 93 -9.78 5.47 10.85
C SER A 93 -11.24 5.64 11.23
N THR A 94 -11.64 6.88 11.45
CA THR A 94 -13.04 7.26 11.69
C THR A 94 -13.64 8.01 10.50
N GLU A 95 -12.98 8.00 9.36
CA GLU A 95 -13.37 8.79 8.18
C GLU A 95 -14.78 8.47 7.68
N ASP A 96 -15.09 7.21 7.45
CA ASP A 96 -16.43 6.77 7.03
C ASP A 96 -17.20 6.16 8.19
N SER A 97 -16.52 5.37 8.98
CA SER A 97 -16.96 4.74 10.21
C SER A 97 -15.67 4.21 10.83
N TYR A 98 -15.72 3.77 12.07
CA TYR A 98 -14.53 3.19 12.67
C TYR A 98 -14.10 1.95 11.86
N THR A 99 -12.88 1.98 11.32
CA THR A 99 -12.32 0.89 10.54
C THR A 99 -10.87 0.68 10.92
N LYS A 100 -10.50 -0.57 11.20
CA LYS A 100 -9.12 -0.91 11.48
C LYS A 100 -8.28 -0.87 10.20
N GLY A 101 -7.12 -0.23 10.28
CA GLY A 101 -6.11 -0.24 9.24
C GLY A 101 -5.21 -1.48 9.31
N ILE A 102 -4.09 -1.42 8.62
CA ILE A 102 -3.13 -2.54 8.58
C ILE A 102 -2.38 -2.68 9.91
N GLY A 103 -2.18 -1.56 10.61
CA GLY A 103 -1.58 -1.58 11.94
C GLY A 103 -0.05 -1.61 11.97
N LEU A 104 0.61 -1.24 10.88
CA LEU A 104 2.07 -1.11 10.88
C LEU A 104 2.55 0.08 11.70
N ILE A 105 1.74 1.13 11.73
CA ILE A 105 2.01 2.35 12.47
C ILE A 105 0.90 2.47 13.51
N ASP A 106 1.29 2.57 14.79
CA ASP A 106 0.32 2.67 15.87
C ASP A 106 -0.21 4.11 15.95
N ASN A 107 -1.13 4.44 15.08
CA ASN A 107 -1.78 5.74 15.05
C ASN A 107 -3.24 5.59 14.66
N GLU A 108 -3.99 6.66 14.83
CA GLU A 108 -5.38 6.73 14.41
C GLU A 108 -5.54 7.86 13.40
N VAL A 109 -6.25 7.58 12.32
CA VAL A 109 -6.59 8.57 11.31
C VAL A 109 -7.97 9.13 11.63
N ILE A 110 -8.04 10.43 11.85
CA ILE A 110 -9.27 11.13 12.19
C ILE A 110 -9.62 12.09 11.06
N ARG A 111 -10.89 12.07 10.66
CA ARG A 111 -11.39 13.01 9.66
C ARG A 111 -11.60 14.38 10.29
N PHE A 112 -11.03 15.40 9.70
CA PHE A 112 -11.30 16.78 10.07
C PHE A 112 -12.51 17.27 9.31
N SER A 113 -13.49 17.74 10.02
CA SER A 113 -14.70 18.33 9.43
C SER A 113 -14.58 19.84 9.31
#